data_646221b097974fe3f3d517d33df49bc2
#
_entry.id   646221b097974fe3f3d517d33df49bc2
#
_cell.length_a   1.000
_cell.length_b   1.000
_cell.length_c   1.000
_cell.angle_alpha   90.00
_cell.angle_beta   90.00
_cell.angle_gamma   90.00
#
_symmetry.space_group_name_H-M   'P 1'
#
loop_
_entity.id
_entity.type
_entity.pdbx_description
1 polymer ?
#
loop_
_entity_poly.entity_id
_entity_poly.type
_entity_poly.pdbx_seq_one_letter_code
_entity_poly.pdbx_strand_id
1 'polypeptide(L)'
;MALLSTPLRSVDDYVRHFSGQDLPVLRRTRRELEALRASADTVNGKRIAAAVLGDPLMTMRLLTHLEQHRGKSQNHDITTIDRAIMMMGVMPFFDTFADLHTVEDVLQSHPKALIGVLKVIANARRAADYARDWAVVRHDIDPNEITVAALLREATEIVCWVFAPELTLRVYEMQHADRTLRSAVAQQAVFGTTADEIQLGLIRAWRLPELLVHLLDETENGNPRVRTVKLAADFARHLAHGWDDAALPEDIAELEDLLRLPREPLLQRLGIPGEQRGRFLQAPAAD
;
A
#
# COMPACT_ATOMS: atom_id res chain seq x y z
N MET A 1 -2.73 -22.24 -4.36
CA MET A 1 -2.01 -21.33 -3.46
C MET A 1 -1.78 -22.02 -2.12
N ALA A 2 -0.57 -21.96 -1.58
CA ALA A 2 -0.24 -22.58 -0.29
C ALA A 2 -0.26 -21.51 0.81
N LEU A 3 -1.15 -21.67 1.81
CA LEU A 3 -1.21 -20.80 2.97
C LEU A 3 -0.26 -21.31 4.07
N LEU A 4 0.42 -20.37 4.73
CA LEU A 4 1.29 -20.68 5.85
C LEU A 4 0.49 -20.73 7.16
N SER A 5 0.62 -21.84 7.89
CA SER A 5 0.11 -22.00 9.26
C SER A 5 1.22 -22.01 10.33
N THR A 6 2.47 -22.16 9.91
CA THR A 6 3.65 -22.17 10.78
C THR A 6 4.71 -21.18 10.27
N PRO A 7 5.50 -20.56 11.18
CA PRO A 7 6.54 -19.62 10.76
C PRO A 7 7.63 -20.34 9.95
N LEU A 8 8.21 -19.61 9.01
CA LEU A 8 9.36 -20.04 8.23
C LEU A 8 10.67 -19.75 8.98
N ARG A 9 11.79 -20.32 8.49
CA ARG A 9 13.07 -20.28 9.21
C ARG A 9 13.85 -18.99 9.01
N SER A 10 13.63 -18.30 7.90
CA SER A 10 14.39 -17.12 7.52
C SER A 10 13.56 -16.13 6.69
N VAL A 11 14.02 -14.89 6.61
CA VAL A 11 13.49 -13.86 5.70
C VAL A 11 13.47 -14.36 4.26
N ASP A 12 14.55 -15.00 3.80
CA ASP A 12 14.66 -15.53 2.43
C ASP A 12 13.61 -16.59 2.13
N ASP A 13 13.23 -17.41 3.12
CA ASP A 13 12.17 -18.40 2.95
C ASP A 13 10.79 -17.72 2.79
N TYR A 14 10.51 -16.66 3.55
CA TYR A 14 9.30 -15.85 3.38
C TYR A 14 9.27 -15.17 2.01
N VAL A 15 10.37 -14.53 1.62
CA VAL A 15 10.50 -13.87 0.31
C VAL A 15 10.25 -14.87 -0.82
N ARG A 16 10.89 -16.04 -0.76
CA ARG A 16 10.72 -17.11 -1.77
C ARG A 16 9.29 -17.62 -1.80
N HIS A 17 8.69 -17.83 -0.63
CA HIS A 17 7.31 -18.31 -0.53
C HIS A 17 6.32 -17.30 -1.13
N PHE A 18 6.39 -16.04 -0.71
CA PHE A 18 5.45 -15.00 -1.12
C PHE A 18 5.65 -14.57 -2.57
N SER A 19 6.89 -14.40 -3.02
CA SER A 19 7.17 -13.99 -4.41
C SER A 19 6.87 -15.10 -5.44
N GLY A 20 6.84 -16.36 -5.00
CA GLY A 20 6.45 -17.48 -5.84
C GLY A 20 4.94 -17.71 -5.95
N GLN A 21 4.11 -16.95 -5.22
CA GLN A 21 2.65 -17.06 -5.30
C GLN A 21 2.08 -16.18 -6.42
N ASP A 22 0.99 -16.65 -7.01
CA ASP A 22 0.19 -15.80 -7.88
C ASP A 22 -0.64 -14.83 -7.02
N LEU A 23 -0.38 -13.52 -7.14
CA LEU A 23 -1.05 -12.51 -6.32
C LEU A 23 -2.53 -12.43 -6.69
N PRO A 24 -3.47 -12.71 -5.76
CA PRO A 24 -4.89 -12.53 -6.03
C PRO A 24 -5.23 -11.05 -6.10
N VAL A 25 -6.43 -10.72 -6.57
CA VAL A 25 -6.96 -9.36 -6.60
C VAL A 25 -8.25 -9.29 -5.79
N LEU A 26 -8.74 -8.10 -5.50
CA LEU A 26 -10.07 -7.94 -4.90
C LEU A 26 -11.16 -8.40 -5.89
N ARG A 27 -12.19 -9.07 -5.39
CA ARG A 27 -13.34 -9.49 -6.23
C ARG A 27 -13.99 -8.32 -6.95
N ARG A 28 -14.05 -7.14 -6.32
CA ARG A 28 -14.54 -5.92 -6.96
C ARG A 28 -13.66 -5.50 -8.14
N THR A 29 -12.33 -5.56 -8.00
CA THR A 29 -11.37 -5.24 -9.06
C THR A 29 -11.54 -6.18 -10.25
N ARG A 30 -11.63 -7.49 -10.01
CA ARG A 30 -11.92 -8.46 -11.05
C ARG A 30 -13.21 -8.12 -11.82
N ARG A 31 -14.32 -7.88 -11.11
CA ARG A 31 -15.60 -7.52 -11.75
C ARG A 31 -15.53 -6.22 -12.53
N GLU A 32 -14.83 -5.22 -12.02
CA GLU A 32 -14.64 -3.94 -12.70
C GLU A 32 -13.82 -4.12 -13.98
N LEU A 33 -12.73 -4.89 -13.95
CA LEU A 33 -11.93 -5.20 -15.13
C LEU A 33 -12.71 -6.03 -16.15
N GLU A 34 -13.51 -7.01 -15.74
CA GLU A 34 -14.41 -7.77 -16.60
C GLU A 34 -15.42 -6.85 -17.31
N ALA A 35 -16.02 -5.91 -16.57
CA ALA A 35 -16.96 -4.92 -17.14
C ALA A 35 -16.27 -3.96 -18.14
N LEU A 36 -15.05 -3.53 -17.84
CA LEU A 36 -14.25 -2.70 -18.74
C LEU A 36 -13.85 -3.46 -20.01
N ARG A 37 -13.49 -4.75 -19.89
CA ARG A 37 -13.21 -5.62 -21.04
C ARG A 37 -14.40 -5.77 -21.99
N ALA A 38 -15.60 -5.89 -21.44
CA ALA A 38 -16.83 -6.00 -22.24
C ALA A 38 -17.10 -4.74 -23.09
N SER A 39 -16.48 -3.60 -22.78
CA SER A 39 -16.57 -2.33 -23.50
C SER A 39 -15.21 -1.87 -24.05
N ALA A 40 -14.28 -2.78 -24.32
CA ALA A 40 -12.87 -2.49 -24.63
C ALA A 40 -12.68 -1.53 -25.81
N ASP A 41 -13.57 -1.55 -26.82
CA ASP A 41 -13.50 -0.65 -27.99
C ASP A 41 -13.66 0.83 -27.63
N THR A 42 -14.26 1.14 -26.48
CA THR A 42 -14.54 2.52 -26.01
C THR A 42 -13.81 2.87 -24.71
N VAL A 43 -13.15 1.89 -24.11
CA VAL A 43 -12.41 2.08 -22.84
C VAL A 43 -11.11 2.82 -23.09
N ASN A 44 -10.88 3.88 -22.31
CA ASN A 44 -9.57 4.53 -22.28
C ASN A 44 -8.70 3.95 -21.13
N GLY A 45 -7.37 4.03 -21.31
CA GLY A 45 -6.40 3.53 -20.32
C GLY A 45 -6.57 4.12 -18.92
N LYS A 46 -7.10 5.35 -18.79
CA LYS A 46 -7.34 5.99 -17.49
C LYS A 46 -8.37 5.26 -16.63
N ARG A 47 -9.40 4.68 -17.25
CA ARG A 47 -10.41 3.89 -16.52
C ARG A 47 -9.83 2.59 -16.01
N ILE A 48 -8.97 1.94 -16.81
CA ILE A 48 -8.24 0.75 -16.39
C ILE A 48 -7.28 1.12 -15.24
N ALA A 49 -6.53 2.21 -15.39
CA ALA A 49 -5.61 2.69 -14.35
C ALA A 49 -6.33 2.97 -13.02
N ALA A 50 -7.51 3.57 -13.06
CA ALA A 50 -8.30 3.82 -11.85
C ALA A 50 -8.73 2.51 -11.15
N ALA A 51 -9.14 1.49 -11.92
CA ALA A 51 -9.47 0.17 -11.38
C ALA A 51 -8.24 -0.50 -10.74
N VAL A 52 -7.09 -0.43 -11.42
CA VAL A 52 -5.81 -1.00 -10.93
C VAL A 52 -5.36 -0.28 -9.65
N LEU A 53 -5.33 1.05 -9.63
CA LEU A 53 -4.97 1.86 -8.45
C LEU A 53 -5.95 1.70 -7.27
N GLY A 54 -7.13 1.17 -7.53
CA GLY A 54 -8.08 0.77 -6.50
C GLY A 54 -7.67 -0.47 -5.71
N ASP A 55 -6.61 -1.19 -6.14
CA ASP A 55 -6.20 -2.48 -5.59
C ASP A 55 -4.67 -2.61 -5.57
N PRO A 56 -4.03 -2.57 -4.39
CA PRO A 56 -2.58 -2.67 -4.27
C PRO A 56 -2.03 -3.99 -4.83
N LEU A 57 -2.78 -5.10 -4.73
CA LEU A 57 -2.36 -6.39 -5.25
C LEU A 57 -2.38 -6.41 -6.79
N MET A 58 -3.40 -5.82 -7.42
CA MET A 58 -3.44 -5.68 -8.88
C MET A 58 -2.37 -4.72 -9.39
N THR A 59 -2.12 -3.62 -8.65
CA THR A 59 -1.04 -2.67 -8.94
C THR A 59 0.32 -3.36 -8.93
N MET A 60 0.61 -4.13 -7.90
CA MET A 60 1.83 -4.91 -7.75
C MET A 60 1.99 -5.94 -8.88
N ARG A 61 0.91 -6.69 -9.18
CA ARG A 61 0.86 -7.69 -10.24
C ARG A 61 1.19 -7.09 -11.62
N LEU A 62 0.62 -5.91 -11.94
CA LEU A 62 0.89 -5.21 -13.19
C LEU A 62 2.36 -4.76 -13.28
N LEU A 63 2.89 -4.11 -12.25
CA LEU A 63 4.27 -3.63 -12.24
C LEU A 63 5.28 -4.78 -12.33
N THR A 64 5.07 -5.85 -11.57
CA THR A 64 5.91 -7.05 -11.60
C THR A 64 5.90 -7.70 -12.99
N HIS A 65 4.71 -7.79 -13.63
CA HIS A 65 4.59 -8.34 -14.97
C HIS A 65 5.40 -7.52 -15.98
N LEU A 66 5.31 -6.21 -15.95
CA LEU A 66 6.04 -5.34 -16.87
C LEU A 66 7.54 -5.43 -16.71
N GLU A 67 8.04 -5.46 -15.47
CA GLU A 67 9.47 -5.60 -15.23
C GLU A 67 10.03 -6.97 -15.65
N GLN A 68 9.24 -8.04 -15.48
CA GLN A 68 9.62 -9.37 -15.96
C GLN A 68 9.69 -9.46 -17.48
N HIS A 69 8.88 -8.67 -18.21
CA HIS A 69 8.81 -8.65 -19.67
C HIS A 69 9.51 -7.45 -20.30
N ARG A 70 10.28 -6.70 -19.50
CA ARG A 70 11.02 -5.52 -19.93
C ARG A 70 12.04 -5.88 -21.02
N GLY A 71 11.91 -5.24 -22.17
CA GLY A 71 12.87 -5.38 -23.27
C GLY A 71 14.20 -4.68 -22.97
N LYS A 72 15.33 -5.21 -23.48
CA LYS A 72 16.68 -4.66 -23.29
C LYS A 72 16.86 -3.21 -23.77
N SER A 73 15.95 -2.70 -24.58
CA SER A 73 15.97 -1.34 -25.14
C SER A 73 15.17 -0.30 -24.34
N GLN A 74 14.49 -0.71 -23.28
CA GLN A 74 13.68 0.23 -22.46
C GLN A 74 14.54 0.85 -21.38
N ASN A 75 14.94 2.11 -21.58
CA ASN A 75 15.85 2.85 -20.70
C ASN A 75 15.14 3.55 -19.51
N HIS A 76 13.81 3.53 -19.44
CA HIS A 76 13.08 4.21 -18.39
C HIS A 76 12.19 3.25 -17.62
N ASP A 77 12.24 3.36 -16.29
CA ASP A 77 11.37 2.63 -15.38
C ASP A 77 9.92 3.07 -15.54
N ILE A 78 9.00 2.10 -15.46
CA ILE A 78 7.57 2.37 -15.47
C ILE A 78 7.12 2.49 -14.02
N THR A 79 6.95 3.71 -13.57
CA THR A 79 6.65 4.03 -12.17
C THR A 79 5.20 4.40 -11.93
N THR A 80 4.41 4.57 -13.01
CA THR A 80 2.99 4.94 -12.94
C THR A 80 2.10 3.99 -13.71
N ILE A 81 0.88 3.79 -13.23
CA ILE A 81 -0.06 2.82 -13.82
C ILE A 81 -0.57 3.29 -15.18
N ASP A 82 -0.75 4.59 -15.39
CA ASP A 82 -1.14 5.13 -16.71
C ASP A 82 -0.10 4.78 -17.79
N ARG A 83 1.20 4.96 -17.48
CA ARG A 83 2.30 4.60 -18.38
C ARG A 83 2.35 3.08 -18.61
N ALA A 84 2.14 2.30 -17.56
CA ALA A 84 2.08 0.85 -17.62
C ALA A 84 1.04 0.36 -18.64
N ILE A 85 -0.19 0.87 -18.54
CA ILE A 85 -1.29 0.49 -19.43
C ILE A 85 -1.06 1.00 -20.85
N MET A 86 -0.53 2.23 -21.00
CA MET A 86 -0.21 2.80 -22.30
C MET A 86 0.83 1.96 -23.05
N MET A 87 1.86 1.48 -22.36
CA MET A 87 2.91 0.65 -22.96
C MET A 87 2.40 -0.75 -23.31
N MET A 88 1.59 -1.33 -22.45
CA MET A 88 1.04 -2.67 -22.65
C MET A 88 -0.03 -2.69 -23.74
N GLY A 89 -0.83 -1.64 -23.82
CA GLY A 89 -2.03 -1.56 -24.65
C GLY A 89 -3.25 -2.18 -23.97
N VAL A 90 -4.45 -1.73 -24.37
CA VAL A 90 -5.72 -2.10 -23.71
C VAL A 90 -6.01 -3.60 -23.88
N MET A 91 -5.99 -4.11 -25.11
CA MET A 91 -6.30 -5.54 -25.36
C MET A 91 -5.25 -6.48 -24.75
N PRO A 92 -3.94 -6.27 -24.95
CA PRO A 92 -2.92 -7.08 -24.30
C PRO A 92 -3.02 -7.08 -22.77
N PHE A 93 -3.41 -5.96 -22.15
CA PHE A 93 -3.68 -5.91 -20.71
C PHE A 93 -4.79 -6.90 -20.32
N PHE A 94 -5.94 -6.86 -20.99
CA PHE A 94 -7.05 -7.75 -20.67
C PHE A 94 -6.76 -9.22 -20.97
N ASP A 95 -5.95 -9.51 -21.99
CA ASP A 95 -5.56 -10.87 -22.31
C ASP A 95 -4.56 -11.43 -21.28
N THR A 96 -3.62 -10.59 -20.82
CA THR A 96 -2.66 -10.97 -19.79
C THR A 96 -3.31 -11.23 -18.44
N PHE A 97 -4.32 -10.41 -18.09
CA PHE A 97 -5.01 -10.47 -16.79
C PHE A 97 -6.43 -11.02 -16.92
N ALA A 98 -6.63 -12.02 -17.80
CA ALA A 98 -7.94 -12.66 -18.00
C ALA A 98 -8.36 -13.53 -16.80
N ASP A 99 -7.41 -14.29 -16.24
CA ASP A 99 -7.65 -15.24 -15.16
C ASP A 99 -7.12 -14.69 -13.82
N LEU A 100 -7.99 -14.03 -13.08
CA LEU A 100 -7.64 -13.44 -11.80
C LEU A 100 -8.32 -14.20 -10.65
N HIS A 101 -7.52 -14.78 -9.75
CA HIS A 101 -8.01 -15.28 -8.47
C HIS A 101 -8.36 -14.13 -7.55
N THR A 102 -9.31 -14.32 -6.62
CA THR A 102 -9.69 -13.25 -5.69
C THR A 102 -9.24 -13.52 -4.26
N VAL A 103 -8.92 -12.45 -3.54
CA VAL A 103 -8.59 -12.50 -2.10
C VAL A 103 -9.71 -13.18 -1.32
N GLU A 104 -10.96 -12.89 -1.68
CA GLU A 104 -12.14 -13.44 -1.04
C GLU A 104 -12.27 -14.96 -1.26
N ASP A 105 -11.82 -15.46 -2.42
CA ASP A 105 -11.83 -16.90 -2.71
C ASP A 105 -10.66 -17.60 -1.97
N VAL A 106 -9.48 -16.97 -1.92
CA VAL A 106 -8.31 -17.48 -1.18
C VAL A 106 -8.60 -17.58 0.33
N LEU A 107 -9.26 -16.57 0.89
CA LEU A 107 -9.52 -16.48 2.33
C LEU A 107 -10.93 -16.93 2.74
N GLN A 108 -11.66 -17.66 1.89
CA GLN A 108 -13.03 -18.09 2.18
C GLN A 108 -13.16 -18.87 3.50
N SER A 109 -12.15 -19.65 3.89
CA SER A 109 -12.09 -20.40 5.15
C SER A 109 -11.49 -19.60 6.32
N HIS A 110 -11.03 -18.35 6.07
CA HIS A 110 -10.38 -17.48 7.05
C HIS A 110 -11.07 -16.09 7.14
N PRO A 111 -12.35 -16.03 7.56
CA PRO A 111 -13.13 -14.77 7.48
C PRO A 111 -12.54 -13.63 8.32
N LYS A 112 -11.92 -13.92 9.47
CA LYS A 112 -11.24 -12.89 10.26
C LYS A 112 -10.03 -12.29 9.50
N ALA A 113 -9.27 -13.11 8.80
CA ALA A 113 -8.14 -12.64 7.99
C ALA A 113 -8.62 -11.85 6.77
N LEU A 114 -9.73 -12.25 6.16
CA LEU A 114 -10.36 -11.46 5.10
C LEU A 114 -10.75 -10.06 5.58
N ILE A 115 -11.35 -9.94 6.76
CA ILE A 115 -11.65 -8.62 7.34
C ILE A 115 -10.36 -7.83 7.60
N GLY A 116 -9.31 -8.48 8.12
CA GLY A 116 -8.00 -7.86 8.37
C GLY A 116 -7.40 -7.28 7.10
N VAL A 117 -7.24 -8.09 6.06
CA VAL A 117 -6.64 -7.62 4.80
C VAL A 117 -7.45 -6.51 4.13
N LEU A 118 -8.78 -6.58 4.17
CA LEU A 118 -9.63 -5.53 3.60
C LEU A 118 -9.46 -4.19 4.33
N LYS A 119 -9.22 -4.20 5.65
CA LYS A 119 -8.89 -2.99 6.42
C LYS A 119 -7.54 -2.41 6.00
N VAL A 120 -6.50 -3.24 5.87
CA VAL A 120 -5.17 -2.78 5.42
C VAL A 120 -5.24 -2.21 4.01
N ILE A 121 -5.94 -2.87 3.08
CA ILE A 121 -6.15 -2.37 1.71
C ILE A 121 -6.92 -1.03 1.72
N ALA A 122 -7.91 -0.87 2.58
CA ALA A 122 -8.63 0.39 2.70
C ALA A 122 -7.72 1.52 3.21
N ASN A 123 -6.83 1.23 4.17
CA ASN A 123 -5.84 2.19 4.66
C ASN A 123 -4.81 2.52 3.59
N ALA A 124 -4.27 1.55 2.86
CA ALA A 124 -3.33 1.77 1.76
C ALA A 124 -3.93 2.68 0.66
N ARG A 125 -5.19 2.50 0.32
CA ARG A 125 -5.89 3.39 -0.63
C ARG A 125 -6.03 4.81 -0.09
N ARG A 126 -6.41 4.95 1.18
CA ARG A 126 -6.51 6.26 1.83
C ARG A 126 -5.14 6.95 1.90
N ALA A 127 -4.08 6.20 2.20
CA ALA A 127 -2.71 6.68 2.15
C ALA A 127 -2.33 7.18 0.75
N ALA A 128 -2.68 6.45 -0.30
CA ALA A 128 -2.44 6.86 -1.69
C ALA A 128 -3.18 8.17 -2.05
N ASP A 129 -4.42 8.33 -1.58
CA ASP A 129 -5.19 9.56 -1.79
C ASP A 129 -4.55 10.77 -1.07
N TYR A 130 -4.14 10.60 0.19
CA TYR A 130 -3.40 11.64 0.93
C TYR A 130 -2.06 11.96 0.29
N ALA A 131 -1.29 10.94 -0.05
CA ALA A 131 0.03 11.11 -0.64
C ALA A 131 -0.05 11.90 -1.97
N ARG A 132 -1.05 11.61 -2.80
CA ARG A 132 -1.32 12.34 -4.04
C ARG A 132 -1.66 13.80 -3.78
N ASP A 133 -2.58 14.05 -2.84
CA ASP A 133 -3.00 15.40 -2.48
C ASP A 133 -1.82 16.23 -1.96
N TRP A 134 -1.01 15.66 -1.08
CA TRP A 134 0.15 16.34 -0.51
C TRP A 134 1.27 16.55 -1.54
N ALA A 135 1.49 15.59 -2.44
CA ALA A 135 2.44 15.75 -3.54
C ALA A 135 2.03 16.92 -4.47
N VAL A 136 0.73 17.08 -4.76
CA VAL A 136 0.22 18.23 -5.53
C VAL A 136 0.45 19.55 -4.78
N VAL A 137 0.19 19.60 -3.47
CA VAL A 137 0.44 20.78 -2.63
C VAL A 137 1.91 21.19 -2.66
N ARG A 138 2.80 20.21 -2.66
CA ARG A 138 4.26 20.43 -2.70
C ARG A 138 4.80 20.70 -4.10
N HIS A 139 3.95 20.73 -5.12
CA HIS A 139 4.38 20.86 -6.52
C HIS A 139 5.39 19.77 -6.92
N ASP A 140 5.13 18.51 -6.51
CA ASP A 140 5.97 17.39 -6.88
C ASP A 140 6.00 17.18 -8.40
N ILE A 141 7.11 16.67 -8.92
CA ILE A 141 7.32 16.46 -10.35
C ILE A 141 6.31 15.48 -10.93
N ASP A 142 6.03 14.39 -10.21
CA ASP A 142 5.02 13.39 -10.60
C ASP A 142 4.27 12.85 -9.37
N PRO A 143 3.13 13.44 -9.01
CA PRO A 143 2.30 12.95 -7.92
C PRO A 143 1.82 11.50 -8.06
N ASN A 144 1.75 10.96 -9.30
CA ASN A 144 1.30 9.59 -9.51
C ASN A 144 2.34 8.57 -9.02
N GLU A 145 3.63 8.87 -9.08
CA GLU A 145 4.69 8.01 -8.52
C GLU A 145 4.55 7.93 -6.99
N ILE A 146 4.29 9.06 -6.34
CA ILE A 146 4.05 9.11 -4.89
C ILE A 146 2.79 8.33 -4.52
N THR A 147 1.74 8.43 -5.34
CA THR A 147 0.48 7.68 -5.17
C THR A 147 0.72 6.18 -5.20
N VAL A 148 1.47 5.69 -6.20
CA VAL A 148 1.79 4.26 -6.33
C VAL A 148 2.64 3.79 -5.16
N ALA A 149 3.67 4.55 -4.76
CA ALA A 149 4.52 4.20 -3.64
C ALA A 149 3.71 4.10 -2.33
N ALA A 150 2.85 5.08 -2.04
CA ALA A 150 2.01 5.06 -0.84
C ALA A 150 1.00 3.89 -0.85
N LEU A 151 0.42 3.57 -2.01
CA LEU A 151 -0.46 2.42 -2.17
C LEU A 151 0.26 1.09 -1.86
N LEU A 152 1.53 0.97 -2.23
CA LEU A 152 2.33 -0.25 -2.06
C LEU A 152 3.10 -0.31 -0.73
N ARG A 153 3.02 0.73 0.09
CA ARG A 153 3.74 0.80 1.37
C ARG A 153 3.40 -0.38 2.30
N GLU A 154 2.13 -0.74 2.35
CA GLU A 154 1.63 -1.84 3.20
C GLU A 154 1.57 -3.20 2.45
N ALA A 155 2.26 -3.32 1.30
CA ALA A 155 2.18 -4.50 0.44
C ALA A 155 2.57 -5.79 1.17
N THR A 156 3.61 -5.74 2.03
CA THR A 156 4.07 -6.90 2.80
C THR A 156 3.01 -7.34 3.81
N GLU A 157 2.37 -6.41 4.52
CA GLU A 157 1.32 -6.75 5.46
C GLU A 157 0.12 -7.36 4.74
N ILE A 158 -0.28 -6.79 3.58
CA ILE A 158 -1.35 -7.36 2.74
C ILE A 158 -1.01 -8.79 2.33
N VAL A 159 0.22 -9.05 1.89
CA VAL A 159 0.69 -10.37 1.47
C VAL A 159 0.73 -11.35 2.65
N CYS A 160 1.15 -10.90 3.84
CA CYS A 160 1.10 -11.72 5.06
C CYS A 160 -0.34 -12.10 5.42
N TRP A 161 -1.31 -11.17 5.35
CA TRP A 161 -2.72 -11.50 5.57
C TRP A 161 -3.26 -12.51 4.56
N VAL A 162 -2.85 -12.41 3.29
CA VAL A 162 -3.34 -13.30 2.21
C VAL A 162 -2.73 -14.68 2.31
N PHE A 163 -1.41 -14.81 2.52
CA PHE A 163 -0.69 -16.07 2.42
C PHE A 163 -0.25 -16.68 3.75
N ALA A 164 -0.32 -15.92 4.85
CA ALA A 164 -0.05 -16.38 6.21
C ALA A 164 -1.16 -15.94 7.19
N PRO A 165 -2.46 -16.22 6.88
CA PRO A 165 -3.61 -15.65 7.56
C PRO A 165 -3.63 -15.96 9.06
N GLU A 166 -3.27 -17.18 9.47
CA GLU A 166 -3.28 -17.58 10.87
C GLU A 166 -2.14 -16.89 11.66
N LEU A 167 -0.96 -16.76 11.07
CA LEU A 167 0.15 -16.08 11.70
C LEU A 167 -0.14 -14.58 11.86
N THR A 168 -0.64 -13.95 10.80
CA THR A 168 -0.96 -12.52 10.84
C THR A 168 -2.10 -12.22 11.80
N LEU A 169 -3.10 -13.12 11.89
CA LEU A 169 -4.17 -13.00 12.87
C LEU A 169 -3.63 -13.07 14.31
N ARG A 170 -2.64 -13.93 14.58
CA ARG A 170 -1.99 -14.00 15.92
C ARG A 170 -1.29 -12.68 16.25
N VAL A 171 -0.56 -12.08 15.32
CA VAL A 171 0.06 -10.75 15.52
C VAL A 171 -1.02 -9.72 15.88
N TYR A 172 -2.10 -9.69 15.10
CA TYR A 172 -3.21 -8.77 15.34
C TYR A 172 -3.87 -9.00 16.72
N GLU A 173 -4.11 -10.24 17.11
CA GLU A 173 -4.71 -10.58 18.41
C GLU A 173 -3.80 -10.18 19.59
N MET A 174 -2.47 -10.33 19.46
CA MET A 174 -1.51 -9.86 20.45
C MET A 174 -1.55 -8.34 20.63
N GLN A 175 -1.57 -7.58 19.53
CA GLN A 175 -1.66 -6.11 19.57
C GLN A 175 -3.02 -5.62 20.05
N HIS A 176 -4.08 -6.38 19.80
CA HIS A 176 -5.42 -6.05 20.29
C HIS A 176 -5.54 -6.27 21.81
N ALA A 177 -4.86 -7.30 22.35
CA ALA A 177 -4.81 -7.59 23.77
C ALA A 177 -3.92 -6.58 24.53
N ASP A 178 -2.83 -6.13 23.91
CA ASP A 178 -1.94 -5.10 24.45
C ASP A 178 -1.68 -4.01 23.39
N ARG A 179 -2.36 -2.87 23.53
CA ARG A 179 -2.25 -1.73 22.61
C ARG A 179 -0.89 -1.02 22.68
N THR A 180 -0.07 -1.28 23.70
CA THR A 180 1.29 -0.75 23.82
C THR A 180 2.32 -1.60 23.09
N LEU A 181 1.93 -2.83 22.66
CA LEU A 181 2.81 -3.76 21.99
C LEU A 181 3.13 -3.27 20.57
N ARG A 182 4.40 -2.95 20.33
CA ARG A 182 4.88 -2.52 19.01
C ARG A 182 4.75 -3.64 17.99
N SER A 183 4.36 -3.30 16.77
CA SER A 183 4.18 -4.26 15.65
C SER A 183 5.41 -5.13 15.42
N ALA A 184 6.60 -4.53 15.39
CA ALA A 184 7.85 -5.27 15.20
C ALA A 184 8.06 -6.35 16.26
N VAL A 185 7.73 -6.09 17.53
CA VAL A 185 7.86 -7.07 18.64
C VAL A 185 6.87 -8.22 18.46
N ALA A 186 5.62 -7.91 18.13
CA ALA A 186 4.61 -8.94 17.89
C ALA A 186 4.94 -9.79 16.64
N GLN A 187 5.40 -9.16 15.56
CA GLN A 187 5.85 -9.84 14.34
C GLN A 187 7.05 -10.73 14.63
N GLN A 188 8.07 -10.25 15.34
CA GLN A 188 9.23 -11.04 15.72
C GLN A 188 8.83 -12.28 16.54
N ALA A 189 7.87 -12.14 17.45
CA ALA A 189 7.39 -13.26 18.28
C ALA A 189 6.64 -14.34 17.46
N VAL A 190 5.93 -13.96 16.40
CA VAL A 190 5.09 -14.86 15.62
C VAL A 190 5.77 -15.36 14.35
N PHE A 191 6.41 -14.46 13.59
CA PHE A 191 7.06 -14.77 12.32
C PHE A 191 8.57 -15.08 12.47
N GLY A 192 9.20 -14.68 13.58
CA GLY A 192 10.66 -14.73 13.74
C GLY A 192 11.40 -13.64 12.96
N THR A 193 10.66 -12.69 12.37
CA THR A 193 11.16 -11.56 11.58
C THR A 193 10.12 -10.45 11.54
N THR A 194 10.47 -9.28 11.02
CA THR A 194 9.56 -8.14 10.86
C THR A 194 9.04 -8.01 9.42
N ALA A 195 7.92 -7.30 9.25
CA ALA A 195 7.38 -7.00 7.92
C ALA A 195 8.37 -6.18 7.08
N ASP A 196 9.11 -5.25 7.69
CA ASP A 196 10.09 -4.40 7.00
C ASP A 196 11.27 -5.22 6.44
N GLU A 197 11.76 -6.22 7.20
CA GLU A 197 12.82 -7.12 6.71
C GLU A 197 12.33 -7.95 5.51
N ILE A 198 11.09 -8.44 5.55
CA ILE A 198 10.48 -9.17 4.43
C ILE A 198 10.26 -8.23 3.24
N GLN A 199 9.85 -6.99 3.47
CA GLN A 199 9.54 -6.01 2.43
C GLN A 199 10.73 -5.75 1.51
N LEU A 200 11.90 -5.50 2.05
CA LEU A 200 13.11 -5.26 1.26
C LEU A 200 13.42 -6.45 0.33
N GLY A 201 13.23 -7.67 0.82
CA GLY A 201 13.40 -8.88 0.04
C GLY A 201 12.35 -9.02 -1.07
N LEU A 202 11.08 -8.76 -0.76
CA LEU A 202 9.97 -8.85 -1.72
C LEU A 202 10.07 -7.82 -2.83
N ILE A 203 10.40 -6.58 -2.52
CA ILE A 203 10.59 -5.50 -3.50
C ILE A 203 11.63 -5.93 -4.54
N ARG A 204 12.75 -6.51 -4.10
CA ARG A 204 13.81 -7.02 -4.98
C ARG A 204 13.36 -8.25 -5.78
N ALA A 205 12.67 -9.19 -5.14
CA ALA A 205 12.19 -10.41 -5.79
C ALA A 205 11.14 -10.11 -6.88
N TRP A 206 10.27 -9.14 -6.65
CA TRP A 206 9.29 -8.66 -7.63
C TRP A 206 9.88 -7.70 -8.67
N ARG A 207 11.15 -7.30 -8.50
CA ARG A 207 11.85 -6.36 -9.40
C ARG A 207 11.06 -5.06 -9.57
N LEU A 208 10.54 -4.50 -8.48
CA LEU A 208 9.86 -3.22 -8.58
C LEU A 208 10.80 -2.14 -9.12
N PRO A 209 10.28 -1.13 -9.86
CA PRO A 209 11.07 -0.03 -10.38
C PRO A 209 11.93 0.63 -9.31
N GLU A 210 13.18 0.96 -9.64
CA GLU A 210 14.18 1.50 -8.68
C GLU A 210 13.66 2.73 -7.94
N LEU A 211 12.95 3.60 -8.63
CA LEU A 211 12.32 4.76 -7.99
C LEU A 211 11.33 4.37 -6.90
N LEU A 212 10.51 3.33 -7.10
CA LEU A 212 9.59 2.86 -6.07
C LEU A 212 10.34 2.24 -4.90
N VAL A 213 11.46 1.55 -5.16
CA VAL A 213 12.34 1.04 -4.10
C VAL A 213 12.83 2.18 -3.23
N HIS A 214 13.34 3.27 -3.83
CA HIS A 214 13.79 4.46 -3.10
C HIS A 214 12.66 5.15 -2.33
N LEU A 215 11.47 5.26 -2.91
CA LEU A 215 10.32 5.89 -2.25
C LEU A 215 9.80 5.08 -1.04
N LEU A 216 10.08 3.78 -1.02
CA LEU A 216 9.71 2.86 0.07
C LEU A 216 10.83 2.67 1.10
N ASP A 217 12.02 3.20 0.85
CA ASP A 217 13.16 3.10 1.76
C ASP A 217 13.12 4.20 2.83
N GLU A 218 12.80 3.82 4.05
CA GLU A 218 12.71 4.74 5.20
C GLU A 218 14.06 5.29 5.66
N THR A 219 15.17 4.74 5.20
CA THR A 219 16.50 5.26 5.57
C THR A 219 16.76 6.64 4.97
N GLU A 220 16.06 7.01 3.90
CA GLU A 220 16.13 8.31 3.24
C GLU A 220 15.20 9.38 3.84
N ASN A 221 15.10 9.47 5.15
CA ASN A 221 14.19 10.40 5.87
C ASN A 221 14.35 11.89 5.51
N GLY A 222 15.48 12.29 4.91
CA GLY A 222 15.69 13.65 4.42
C GLY A 222 14.97 13.95 3.09
N ASN A 223 14.55 12.93 2.34
CA ASN A 223 13.88 13.10 1.06
C ASN A 223 12.38 13.41 1.28
N PRO A 224 11.90 14.59 0.85
CA PRO A 224 10.52 14.97 1.06
C PRO A 224 9.51 14.04 0.36
N ARG A 225 9.89 13.34 -0.72
CA ARG A 225 9.03 12.37 -1.39
C ARG A 225 8.84 11.11 -0.53
N VAL A 226 9.92 10.60 0.05
CA VAL A 226 9.90 9.47 1.01
C VAL A 226 9.08 9.83 2.23
N ARG A 227 9.29 11.02 2.82
CA ARG A 227 8.49 11.54 3.93
C ARG A 227 6.99 11.61 3.59
N THR A 228 6.64 12.03 2.36
CA THR A 228 5.24 12.08 1.93
C THR A 228 4.60 10.69 1.93
N VAL A 229 5.30 9.68 1.39
CA VAL A 229 4.83 8.29 1.35
C VAL A 229 4.66 7.74 2.77
N LYS A 230 5.65 7.91 3.62
CA LYS A 230 5.63 7.43 5.00
C LYS A 230 4.50 8.07 5.81
N LEU A 231 4.45 9.40 5.85
CA LEU A 231 3.43 10.13 6.61
C LEU A 231 2.02 9.84 6.13
N ALA A 232 1.81 9.64 4.82
CA ALA A 232 0.51 9.29 4.29
C ALA A 232 0.03 7.91 4.79
N ALA A 233 0.92 6.93 4.88
CA ALA A 233 0.60 5.61 5.40
C ALA A 233 0.35 5.65 6.92
N ASP A 234 1.21 6.34 7.68
CA ASP A 234 1.09 6.48 9.12
C ASP A 234 -0.20 7.21 9.48
N PHE A 235 -0.47 8.36 8.87
CA PHE A 235 -1.70 9.12 9.08
C PHE A 235 -2.96 8.32 8.73
N ALA A 236 -2.97 7.59 7.61
CA ALA A 236 -4.10 6.75 7.24
C ALA A 236 -4.36 5.63 8.24
N ARG A 237 -3.30 5.03 8.79
CA ARG A 237 -3.35 3.97 9.80
C ARG A 237 -3.85 4.50 11.14
N HIS A 238 -3.30 5.62 11.63
CA HIS A 238 -3.72 6.25 12.88
C HIS A 238 -5.18 6.73 12.80
N LEU A 239 -5.55 7.35 11.69
CA LEU A 239 -6.93 7.79 11.47
C LEU A 239 -7.94 6.63 11.42
N ALA A 240 -7.52 5.41 11.06
CA ALA A 240 -8.39 4.24 11.10
C ALA A 240 -8.82 3.85 12.53
N HIS A 241 -8.09 4.31 13.55
CA HIS A 241 -8.46 4.16 14.95
C HIS A 241 -9.39 5.28 15.45
N GLY A 242 -9.59 6.32 14.64
CA GLY A 242 -10.41 7.50 14.96
C GLY A 242 -9.57 8.75 15.23
N TRP A 243 -10.24 9.90 15.29
CA TRP A 243 -9.59 11.19 15.57
C TRP A 243 -8.99 11.31 16.97
N ASP A 244 -9.25 10.33 17.84
CA ASP A 244 -8.72 10.27 19.20
C ASP A 244 -7.40 9.50 19.31
N ASP A 245 -6.86 8.99 18.19
CA ASP A 245 -5.58 8.33 18.19
C ASP A 245 -4.46 9.26 18.71
N ALA A 246 -3.60 8.71 19.56
CA ALA A 246 -2.57 9.48 20.26
C ALA A 246 -1.44 9.97 19.36
N ALA A 247 -1.23 9.32 18.18
CA ALA A 247 -0.18 9.68 17.24
C ALA A 247 -0.58 10.84 16.30
N LEU A 248 -1.88 11.08 16.09
CA LEU A 248 -2.34 12.11 15.16
C LEU A 248 -1.80 13.53 15.42
N PRO A 249 -1.61 14.01 16.66
CA PRO A 249 -1.01 15.33 16.89
C PRO A 249 0.42 15.45 16.36
N GLU A 250 1.23 14.38 16.46
CA GLU A 250 2.59 14.31 15.93
C GLU A 250 2.58 14.26 14.40
N ASP A 251 1.74 13.39 13.80
CA ASP A 251 1.56 13.30 12.35
C ASP A 251 1.18 14.69 11.77
N ILE A 252 0.27 15.43 12.41
CA ILE A 252 -0.14 16.77 11.97
C ILE A 252 1.02 17.76 12.05
N ALA A 253 1.84 17.70 13.11
CA ALA A 253 3.00 18.56 13.23
C ALA A 253 4.05 18.27 12.14
N GLU A 254 4.31 17.01 11.84
CA GLU A 254 5.18 16.62 10.74
C GLU A 254 4.63 17.04 9.37
N LEU A 255 3.30 17.01 9.19
CA LEU A 255 2.64 17.47 7.98
C LEU A 255 2.74 18.99 7.80
N GLU A 256 2.66 19.78 8.87
CA GLU A 256 2.89 21.23 8.80
C GLU A 256 4.28 21.54 8.26
N ASP A 257 5.30 20.86 8.80
CA ASP A 257 6.68 21.00 8.32
C ASP A 257 6.83 20.57 6.86
N LEU A 258 6.30 19.39 6.52
CA LEU A 258 6.42 18.82 5.17
C LEU A 258 5.72 19.67 4.12
N LEU A 259 4.49 20.13 4.40
CA LEU A 259 3.65 20.86 3.43
C LEU A 259 3.86 22.37 3.50
N ARG A 260 4.53 22.86 4.55
CA ARG A 260 4.71 24.30 4.83
C ARG A 260 3.37 25.05 4.84
N LEU A 261 2.35 24.41 5.38
CA LEU A 261 1.02 25.00 5.54
C LEU A 261 0.80 25.37 7.00
N PRO A 262 0.19 26.54 7.28
CA PRO A 262 -0.26 26.86 8.64
C PRO A 262 -1.27 25.81 9.16
N ARG A 263 -1.30 25.61 10.47
CA ARG A 263 -2.10 24.58 11.16
C ARG A 263 -3.57 24.58 10.73
N GLU A 264 -4.23 25.70 10.79
CA GLU A 264 -5.67 25.77 10.51
C GLU A 264 -6.04 25.41 9.05
N PRO A 265 -5.40 25.94 7.99
CA PRO A 265 -5.56 25.47 6.62
C PRO A 265 -5.27 23.98 6.44
N LEU A 266 -4.24 23.44 7.13
CA LEU A 266 -3.93 22.03 7.10
C LEU A 266 -5.08 21.19 7.69
N LEU A 267 -5.59 21.52 8.88
CA LEU A 267 -6.70 20.81 9.51
C LEU A 267 -7.97 20.82 8.65
N GLN A 268 -8.21 21.92 7.94
CA GLN A 268 -9.29 22.01 6.96
C GLN A 268 -9.09 21.03 5.81
N ARG A 269 -7.88 20.99 5.26
CA ARG A 269 -7.53 20.11 4.13
C ARG A 269 -7.62 18.64 4.50
N LEU A 270 -7.22 18.26 5.71
CA LEU A 270 -7.33 16.91 6.25
C LEU A 270 -8.78 16.48 6.53
N GLY A 271 -9.76 17.41 6.42
CA GLY A 271 -11.16 17.11 6.63
C GLY A 271 -11.53 16.87 8.09
N ILE A 272 -10.74 17.41 9.04
CA ILE A 272 -11.00 17.23 10.47
C ILE A 272 -12.33 17.89 10.82
N PRO A 273 -13.29 17.17 11.46
CA PRO A 273 -14.56 17.74 11.89
C PRO A 273 -14.38 18.94 12.78
N GLY A 274 -15.22 19.97 12.62
CA GLY A 274 -15.09 21.25 13.35
C GLY A 274 -15.03 21.09 14.86
N GLU A 275 -15.82 20.18 15.42
CA GLU A 275 -15.85 19.84 16.86
C GLU A 275 -14.53 19.24 17.37
N GLN A 276 -13.73 18.64 16.52
CA GLN A 276 -12.46 18.02 16.87
C GLN A 276 -11.24 18.91 16.57
N ARG A 277 -11.40 19.97 15.76
CA ARG A 277 -10.29 20.88 15.39
C ARG A 277 -9.64 21.52 16.59
N GLY A 278 -10.43 21.87 17.63
CA GLY A 278 -9.92 22.48 18.86
C GLY A 278 -8.78 21.70 19.52
N ARG A 279 -8.83 20.37 19.43
CA ARG A 279 -7.79 19.47 19.96
C ARG A 279 -6.45 19.61 19.24
N PHE A 280 -6.51 19.90 17.95
CA PHE A 280 -5.32 19.95 17.08
C PHE A 280 -4.85 21.39 16.81
N LEU A 281 -5.52 22.43 17.32
CA LEU A 281 -5.11 23.83 17.14
C LEU A 281 -3.87 24.21 17.98
N GLN A 282 -3.64 23.50 19.08
CA GLN A 282 -2.44 23.69 19.90
C GLN A 282 -1.34 22.74 19.41
N ALA A 283 -0.12 23.24 19.25
CA ALA A 283 1.03 22.38 18.98
C ALA A 283 1.18 21.37 20.13
N PRO A 284 1.61 20.11 19.84
CA PRO A 284 1.95 19.19 20.90
C PRO A 284 2.97 19.87 21.82
N ALA A 285 2.80 19.72 23.14
CA ALA A 285 3.78 20.20 24.09
C ALA A 285 5.11 19.51 23.76
N ALA A 286 6.16 20.31 23.54
CA ALA A 286 7.51 19.78 23.37
C ALA A 286 7.91 19.15 24.71
N ASP A 287 8.07 17.83 24.75
CA ASP A 287 8.68 17.08 25.85
C ASP A 287 10.20 17.27 25.86
#